data_d1c2915a071d8b95483179a791f071bc
#
_entry.id   d1c2915a071d8b95483179a791f071bc
#
_cell.length_a   1.000
_cell.length_b   1.000
_cell.length_c   1.000
_cell.angle_alpha   90.00
_cell.angle_beta   90.00
_cell.angle_gamma   90.00
#
_symmetry.space_group_name_H-M   'P 1'
#
loop_
_entity.id
_entity.type
_entity.pdbx_description
1 polymer ?
#
loop_
_entity_poly.entity_id
_entity_poly.type
_entity_poly.pdbx_seq_one_letter_code
_entity_poly.pdbx_strand_id
1 'polypeptide(L)'
;MLTRVLLVLVLVTGLAAGVSAEDAKIVAIGLADHEVTQVELEKSEPLVAPRFNTGGIAYVLAANLKQGDTVEISLNLGDKSLLHNTQELSQDQPSLMLQAGKRGVPAGGWPEGTYHAEARIMRDGKPLISETSTPIAFD
;
A
#
# COMPACT_ATOMS: atom_id res chain seq x y z
N MET A 1 13.70 -40.91 -23.41
CA MET A 1 13.43 -40.51 -23.10
C MET A 1 12.79 -40.01 -22.64
N LEU A 2 12.59 -40.06 -22.48
CA LEU A 2 11.98 -39.53 -22.05
C LEU A 2 11.32 -39.08 -21.29
N THR A 3 11.08 -39.19 -21.35
CA THR A 3 10.43 -38.78 -20.65
C THR A 3 10.54 -38.22 -19.70
N ARG A 4 10.85 -38.06 -19.60
CA ARG A 4 10.97 -37.42 -18.74
C ARG A 4 10.64 -36.54 -18.33
N VAL A 5 10.68 -36.50 -18.59
CA VAL A 5 10.36 -35.54 -18.23
C VAL A 5 9.71 -34.89 -17.79
N LEU A 6 9.57 -35.16 -18.04
CA LEU A 6 8.95 -34.53 -17.75
C LEU A 6 8.63 -34.02 -16.94
N LEU A 7 8.80 -34.28 -16.74
CA LEU A 7 8.49 -33.79 -15.94
C LEU A 7 8.40 -33.10 -15.38
N VAL A 8 8.63 -32.91 -15.42
CA VAL A 8 8.49 -32.13 -14.90
C VAL A 8 8.21 -31.43 -14.52
N LEU A 9 8.13 -31.38 -14.77
CA LEU A 9 7.82 -30.65 -14.49
C LEU A 9 7.28 -30.17 -13.94
N VAL A 10 7.22 -30.31 -14.18
CA VAL A 10 6.63 -29.89 -13.66
C VAL A 10 6.66 -29.51 -12.78
N LEU A 11 7.01 -29.47 -12.50
CA LEU A 11 7.01 -28.96 -11.72
C LEU A 11 6.84 -28.37 -11.24
N VAL A 12 7.06 -28.23 -11.33
CA VAL A 12 6.88 -27.54 -10.91
C VAL A 12 6.37 -27.02 -10.54
N THR A 13 6.23 -27.07 -10.86
CA THR A 13 5.64 -26.48 -10.47
C THR A 13 5.14 -26.33 -9.62
N GLY A 14 4.98 -26.56 -9.49
CA GLY A 14 4.38 -26.45 -8.75
C GLY A 14 4.40 -26.05 -7.80
N LEU A 15 4.78 -25.82 -7.52
CA LEU A 15 4.76 -25.26 -6.73
C LEU A 15 4.33 -24.39 -6.51
N ALA A 16 4.25 -24.58 -6.39
CA ALA A 16 4.27 -23.14 -6.43
C ALA A 16 2.93 -22.49 -6.36
N ALA A 17 2.01 -23.07 -6.96
CA ALA A 17 0.69 -22.48 -7.10
C ALA A 17 0.09 -22.08 -5.76
N GLY A 18 0.19 -22.95 -4.78
CA GLY A 18 -0.36 -22.63 -3.48
C GLY A 18 0.33 -21.46 -2.80
N VAL A 19 1.60 -21.23 -3.16
CA VAL A 19 2.37 -20.15 -2.56
C VAL A 19 1.83 -18.80 -2.98
N SER A 20 1.43 -18.65 -4.25
CA SER A 20 0.98 -17.34 -4.72
C SER A 20 -0.27 -16.85 -4.00
N ALA A 21 -1.12 -17.76 -3.51
CA ALA A 21 -2.31 -17.37 -2.76
C ALA A 21 -1.98 -16.72 -1.43
N GLU A 22 -0.75 -16.92 -0.93
CA GLU A 22 -0.34 -16.36 0.35
C GLU A 22 0.61 -15.19 0.20
N ASP A 23 0.90 -14.80 -1.01
CA ASP A 23 1.82 -13.69 -1.22
C ASP A 23 1.20 -12.39 -0.74
N ALA A 24 2.01 -11.59 -0.07
CA ALA A 24 1.59 -10.25 0.32
C ALA A 24 1.26 -9.44 -0.91
N LYS A 25 0.28 -8.55 -0.79
CA LYS A 25 -0.09 -7.69 -1.90
C LYS A 25 -0.65 -6.37 -1.40
N ILE A 26 -0.59 -5.36 -2.26
CA ILE A 26 -1.24 -4.09 -2.01
C ILE A 26 -2.56 -4.13 -2.77
N VAL A 27 -3.66 -4.09 -2.01
CA VAL A 27 -5.02 -4.17 -2.56
C VAL A 27 -5.48 -2.81 -3.05
N ALA A 28 -5.13 -1.75 -2.31
CA ALA A 28 -5.53 -0.40 -2.67
C ALA A 28 -4.52 0.58 -2.11
N ILE A 29 -4.28 1.66 -2.85
CA ILE A 29 -3.40 2.74 -2.43
C ILE A 29 -3.93 4.03 -3.04
N GLY A 30 -3.88 5.13 -2.28
CA GLY A 30 -4.36 6.39 -2.81
C GLY A 30 -4.31 7.52 -1.81
N LEU A 31 -4.97 8.61 -2.19
CA LEU A 31 -5.09 9.82 -1.37
C LEU A 31 -6.57 10.12 -1.15
N ALA A 32 -6.90 10.58 0.05
CA ALA A 32 -8.27 10.96 0.37
C ALA A 32 -8.24 12.21 1.25
N ASP A 33 -9.38 12.89 1.35
CA ASP A 33 -9.50 14.10 2.16
C ASP A 33 -9.85 13.80 3.61
N HIS A 34 -9.93 12.52 3.97
CA HIS A 34 -10.29 12.07 5.31
C HIS A 34 -9.65 10.73 5.59
N GLU A 35 -9.68 10.30 6.85
CA GLU A 35 -9.20 8.96 7.21
C GLU A 35 -10.12 7.91 6.58
N VAL A 36 -9.52 6.97 5.88
CA VAL A 36 -10.25 5.97 5.11
C VAL A 36 -10.43 4.72 5.96
N THR A 37 -11.61 4.12 5.89
CA THR A 37 -11.86 2.82 6.53
C THR A 37 -11.84 1.71 5.48
N GLN A 38 -11.56 0.50 5.95
CA GLN A 38 -11.59 -0.64 5.06
C GLN A 38 -12.98 -0.86 4.46
N VAL A 39 -14.01 -0.55 5.24
CA VAL A 39 -15.40 -0.67 4.77
C VAL A 39 -15.65 0.25 3.58
N GLU A 40 -15.14 1.48 3.63
CA GLU A 40 -15.27 2.40 2.51
C GLU A 40 -14.67 1.82 1.23
N LEU A 41 -13.50 1.20 1.34
CA LEU A 41 -12.85 0.61 0.18
C LEU A 41 -13.60 -0.60 -0.34
N GLU A 42 -14.19 -1.39 0.56
CA GLU A 42 -14.95 -2.57 0.17
C GLU A 42 -16.23 -2.21 -0.58
N LYS A 43 -16.78 -1.04 -0.30
CA LYS A 43 -17.99 -0.59 -0.99
C LYS A 43 -17.71 -0.10 -2.39
N SER A 44 -16.44 0.06 -2.76
CA SER A 44 -16.02 0.53 -4.08
C SER A 44 -16.58 1.89 -4.44
N GLU A 45 -16.91 2.69 -3.45
CA GLU A 45 -17.35 4.08 -3.68
C GLU A 45 -16.15 4.96 -3.92
N PRO A 46 -16.24 5.93 -4.84
CA PRO A 46 -15.13 6.84 -5.07
C PRO A 46 -14.83 7.65 -3.82
N LEU A 47 -13.55 7.77 -3.49
CA LEU A 47 -13.11 8.61 -2.38
C LEU A 47 -12.88 10.02 -2.89
N VAL A 48 -13.13 10.99 -2.00
CA VAL A 48 -12.92 12.39 -2.35
C VAL A 48 -11.44 12.70 -2.25
N ALA A 49 -10.88 13.25 -3.31
CA ALA A 49 -9.47 13.61 -3.35
C ALA A 49 -9.19 14.83 -2.45
N PRO A 50 -7.99 14.91 -1.88
CA PRO A 50 -7.62 16.09 -1.10
C PRO A 50 -7.61 17.35 -1.95
N ARG A 51 -7.90 18.47 -1.31
CA ARG A 51 -7.86 19.80 -1.92
C ARG A 51 -7.06 20.72 -1.02
N PHE A 52 -6.80 21.94 -1.52
CA PHE A 52 -6.00 22.88 -0.75
C PHE A 52 -6.62 23.22 0.61
N ASN A 53 -7.95 23.08 0.73
CA ASN A 53 -8.70 23.46 1.94
C ASN A 53 -9.24 22.25 2.71
N THR A 54 -8.74 21.05 2.44
CA THR A 54 -9.13 19.84 3.16
C THR A 54 -7.92 19.18 3.79
N GLY A 55 -8.17 18.14 4.58
CA GLY A 55 -7.11 17.25 5.01
C GLY A 55 -6.53 16.50 3.82
N GLY A 56 -5.43 15.81 4.04
CA GLY A 56 -4.79 14.98 3.03
C GLY A 56 -4.23 13.73 3.69
N ILE A 57 -4.73 12.58 3.27
CA ILE A 57 -4.39 11.29 3.85
C ILE A 57 -3.94 10.34 2.74
N ALA A 58 -2.72 9.83 2.88
CA ALA A 58 -2.25 8.72 2.05
C ALA A 58 -2.63 7.43 2.76
N TYR A 59 -3.22 6.49 2.02
CA TYR A 59 -3.67 5.23 2.61
C TYR A 59 -3.17 4.05 1.78
N VAL A 60 -3.03 2.90 2.45
CA VAL A 60 -2.74 1.64 1.80
C VAL A 60 -3.53 0.54 2.50
N LEU A 61 -4.15 -0.33 1.70
CA LEU A 61 -4.73 -1.56 2.20
C LEU A 61 -3.87 -2.70 1.68
N ALA A 62 -3.22 -3.39 2.61
CA ALA A 62 -2.33 -4.51 2.29
C ALA A 62 -2.98 -5.81 2.74
N ALA A 63 -2.63 -6.92 2.09
CA ALA A 63 -3.22 -8.22 2.38
C ALA A 63 -2.17 -9.31 2.44
N ASN A 64 -2.52 -10.41 3.10
CA ASN A 64 -1.70 -11.62 3.20
C ASN A 64 -0.37 -11.35 3.88
N LEU A 65 -0.42 -10.64 4.99
CA LEU A 65 0.77 -10.23 5.73
C LEU A 65 1.14 -11.29 6.74
N LYS A 66 2.45 -11.41 6.99
CA LYS A 66 3.01 -12.38 7.92
C LYS A 66 3.62 -11.68 9.11
N GLN A 67 3.71 -12.39 10.22
CA GLN A 67 4.42 -11.90 11.39
C GLN A 67 5.84 -11.47 10.97
N GLY A 68 6.25 -10.29 11.43
CA GLY A 68 7.55 -9.74 11.10
C GLY A 68 7.57 -8.86 9.86
N ASP A 69 6.51 -8.88 9.04
CA ASP A 69 6.41 -7.95 7.92
C ASP A 69 6.31 -6.52 8.44
N THR A 70 6.84 -5.59 7.67
CA THR A 70 6.71 -4.16 7.94
C THR A 70 5.98 -3.52 6.79
N VAL A 71 4.93 -2.76 7.08
CA VAL A 71 4.19 -2.00 6.09
C VAL A 71 4.50 -0.52 6.30
N GLU A 72 4.81 0.17 5.21
CA GLU A 72 5.12 1.60 5.25
C GLU A 72 4.20 2.33 4.28
N ILE A 73 3.75 3.52 4.69
CA ILE A 73 2.97 4.41 3.86
C ILE A 73 3.50 5.82 4.04
N SER A 74 3.61 6.57 2.96
CA SER A 74 4.03 7.96 3.04
C SER A 74 3.20 8.83 2.12
N LEU A 75 3.03 10.08 2.53
CA LEU A 75 2.47 11.14 1.70
C LEU A 75 3.64 11.94 1.18
N ASN A 76 3.83 11.90 -0.13
CA ASN A 76 4.98 12.52 -0.78
C ASN A 76 4.56 13.73 -1.58
N LEU A 77 5.41 14.76 -1.56
CA LEU A 77 5.31 15.92 -2.43
C LEU A 77 6.48 15.83 -3.41
N GLY A 78 6.18 15.49 -4.65
CA GLY A 78 7.23 15.14 -5.59
C GLY A 78 8.01 13.94 -5.07
N ASP A 79 9.31 14.06 -4.97
CA ASP A 79 10.16 12.99 -4.45
C ASP A 79 10.51 13.18 -2.97
N LYS A 80 9.81 14.08 -2.28
CA LYS A 80 10.03 14.36 -0.86
C LYS A 80 8.92 13.76 -0.02
N SER A 81 9.28 12.98 1.00
CA SER A 81 8.31 12.45 1.94
C SER A 81 7.96 13.51 2.97
N LEU A 82 6.69 13.90 3.04
CA LEU A 82 6.22 14.88 4.02
C LEU A 82 5.79 14.22 5.31
N LEU A 83 5.05 13.12 5.21
CA LEU A 83 4.51 12.41 6.36
C LEU A 83 4.61 10.92 6.07
N HIS A 84 4.86 10.13 7.09
CA HIS A 84 4.94 8.70 6.91
C HIS A 84 4.47 7.97 8.14
N ASN A 85 4.13 6.71 7.97
CA ASN A 85 3.73 5.82 9.04
C ASN A 85 4.23 4.42 8.71
N THR A 86 4.62 3.70 9.75
CA THR A 86 5.20 2.37 9.59
C THR A 86 4.64 1.47 10.68
N GLN A 87 4.34 0.23 10.31
CA GLN A 87 3.88 -0.75 11.29
C GLN A 87 4.54 -2.08 11.03
N GLU A 88 5.17 -2.62 12.08
CA GLU A 88 5.70 -3.98 12.07
C GLU A 88 4.65 -4.91 12.65
N LEU A 89 4.41 -6.04 12.01
CA LEU A 89 3.34 -6.95 12.42
C LEU A 89 3.84 -7.93 13.45
N SER A 90 3.10 -8.03 14.56
CA SER A 90 3.40 -8.98 15.63
C SER A 90 2.78 -10.34 15.38
N GLN A 91 1.92 -10.45 14.37
CA GLN A 91 1.28 -11.71 13.99
C GLN A 91 0.82 -11.63 12.55
N ASP A 92 0.50 -12.78 11.96
CA ASP A 92 -0.06 -12.82 10.62
C ASP A 92 -1.37 -12.04 10.59
N GLN A 93 -1.59 -11.29 9.49
CA GLN A 93 -2.85 -10.57 9.31
C GLN A 93 -3.33 -10.73 7.88
N PRO A 94 -4.62 -11.08 7.68
CA PRO A 94 -5.16 -11.17 6.33
C PRO A 94 -5.23 -9.82 5.64
N SER A 95 -5.37 -8.74 6.40
CA SER A 95 -5.38 -7.39 5.83
C SER A 95 -4.98 -6.38 6.88
N LEU A 96 -4.44 -5.24 6.40
CA LEU A 96 -4.05 -4.13 7.25
C LEU A 96 -4.26 -2.84 6.49
N MET A 97 -4.96 -1.89 7.12
CA MET A 97 -5.08 -0.54 6.62
C MET A 97 -4.10 0.35 7.36
N LEU A 98 -3.25 1.07 6.63
CA LEU A 98 -2.29 1.98 7.23
C LEU A 98 -2.38 3.33 6.52
N GLN A 99 -2.24 4.41 7.27
CA GLN A 99 -2.45 5.75 6.73
C GLN A 99 -1.42 6.71 7.29
N ALA A 100 -1.10 7.74 6.48
CA ALA A 100 -0.22 8.83 6.88
C ALA A 100 -0.76 10.13 6.29
N GLY A 101 -0.87 11.18 7.10
CA GLY A 101 -1.37 12.45 6.60
C GLY A 101 -1.87 13.32 7.69
N LYS A 102 -2.67 14.32 7.31
CA LYS A 102 -3.28 15.26 8.24
C LYS A 102 -4.77 15.32 8.00
N ARG A 103 -5.53 15.33 9.11
CA ARG A 103 -7.00 15.40 9.05
C ARG A 103 -7.47 16.76 8.60
N GLY A 104 -6.65 17.78 8.76
CA GLY A 104 -6.98 19.14 8.38
C GLY A 104 -5.86 19.77 7.61
N VAL A 105 -6.04 21.04 7.25
CA VAL A 105 -5.03 21.78 6.51
C VAL A 105 -3.87 22.10 7.44
N PRO A 106 -2.62 21.81 7.02
CA PRO A 106 -1.47 22.16 7.87
C PRO A 106 -1.32 23.66 8.02
N ALA A 107 -0.63 24.07 9.09
CA ALA A 107 -0.32 25.47 9.30
C ALA A 107 0.42 26.01 8.08
N GLY A 108 -0.03 27.14 7.55
CA GLY A 108 0.55 27.72 6.34
C GLY A 108 0.02 27.13 5.05
N GLY A 109 -0.90 26.15 5.12
CA GLY A 109 -1.48 25.52 3.96
C GLY A 109 -0.65 24.36 3.44
N TRP A 110 -1.18 23.67 2.43
CA TRP A 110 -0.44 22.63 1.74
C TRP A 110 0.56 23.25 0.79
N PRO A 111 1.84 22.84 0.84
CA PRO A 111 2.81 23.34 -0.15
C PRO A 111 2.37 23.02 -1.58
N GLU A 112 2.71 23.90 -2.51
CA GLU A 112 2.38 23.69 -3.91
C GLU A 112 3.16 22.54 -4.51
N GLY A 113 2.53 21.84 -5.45
CA GLY A 113 3.15 20.71 -6.16
C GLY A 113 2.19 19.56 -6.30
N THR A 114 2.70 18.43 -6.77
CA THR A 114 1.90 17.23 -6.93
C THR A 114 2.22 16.25 -5.81
N TYR A 115 1.17 15.60 -5.32
CA TYR A 115 1.25 14.68 -4.20
C TYR A 115 0.90 13.29 -4.65
N HIS A 116 1.54 12.31 -4.02
CA HIS A 116 1.18 10.90 -4.22
C HIS A 116 1.42 10.13 -2.93
N ALA A 117 0.78 8.97 -2.84
CA ALA A 117 1.03 8.02 -1.77
C ALA A 117 2.08 7.02 -2.25
N GLU A 118 2.95 6.61 -1.35
CA GLU A 118 3.90 5.53 -1.62
C GLU A 118 3.83 4.53 -0.50
N ALA A 119 3.72 3.24 -0.86
CA ALA A 119 3.62 2.17 0.12
C ALA A 119 4.61 1.08 -0.20
N ARG A 120 5.12 0.44 0.86
CA ARG A 120 6.03 -0.69 0.74
C ARG A 120 5.68 -1.74 1.78
N ILE A 121 5.87 -3.00 1.39
CA ILE A 121 5.81 -4.13 2.30
C ILE A 121 7.20 -4.72 2.33
N MET A 122 7.79 -4.78 3.53
CA MET A 122 9.14 -5.30 3.73
C MET A 122 9.05 -6.65 4.43
N ARG A 123 9.89 -7.58 4.03
CA ARG A 123 10.00 -8.90 4.67
C ARG A 123 11.47 -9.25 4.79
N ASP A 124 11.89 -9.62 5.98
CA ASP A 124 13.30 -9.96 6.25
C ASP A 124 14.24 -8.85 5.82
N GLY A 125 13.83 -7.60 6.05
CA GLY A 125 14.67 -6.43 5.74
C GLY A 125 14.74 -6.08 4.26
N LYS A 126 13.94 -6.71 3.42
CA LYS A 126 13.99 -6.48 1.98
C LYS A 126 12.62 -6.04 1.47
N PRO A 127 12.58 -5.13 0.48
CA PRO A 127 11.32 -4.77 -0.13
C PRO A 127 10.70 -5.97 -0.84
N LEU A 128 9.44 -6.25 -0.51
CA LEU A 128 8.69 -7.31 -1.15
C LEU A 128 7.81 -6.75 -2.25
N ILE A 129 7.13 -5.64 -1.96
CA ILE A 129 6.26 -4.92 -2.90
C ILE A 129 6.40 -3.44 -2.62
N SER A 130 6.36 -2.64 -3.70
CA SER A 130 6.37 -1.19 -3.59
C SER A 130 5.42 -0.64 -4.66
N GLU A 131 4.55 0.30 -4.27
CA GLU A 131 3.60 0.93 -5.20
C GLU A 131 3.43 2.39 -4.88
N THR A 132 3.08 3.16 -5.91
CA THR A 132 2.74 4.58 -5.74
C THR A 132 1.37 4.84 -6.36
N SER A 133 0.68 5.82 -5.82
CA SER A 133 -0.60 6.26 -6.39
C SER A 133 -0.34 7.28 -7.51
N THR A 134 -1.37 7.54 -8.29
CA THR A 134 -1.32 8.59 -9.31
C THR A 134 -1.08 9.94 -8.65
N PRO A 135 -0.10 10.73 -9.12
CA PRO A 135 0.13 12.06 -8.55
C PRO A 135 -1.03 13.01 -8.83
N ILE A 136 -1.38 13.82 -7.86
CA ILE A 136 -2.41 14.85 -8.01
C ILE A 136 -1.97 16.14 -7.34
N ALA A 137 -2.52 17.26 -7.81
CA ALA A 137 -2.34 18.54 -7.13
C ALA A 137 -3.51 18.75 -6.17
N PHE A 138 -3.25 19.44 -5.05
CA PHE A 138 -4.32 19.78 -4.09
C PHE A 138 -4.89 21.14 -4.49
N ASP A 139 -5.80 21.12 -5.43
CA ASP A 139 -6.39 22.35 -6.00
C ASP A 139 -7.55 22.91 -5.20
#